data_28409120ec561c0f4448ef76194d89c6
#
_entry.id   28409120ec561c0f4448ef76194d89c6
#
_cell.length_a   1.000
_cell.length_b   1.000
_cell.length_c   1.000
_cell.angle_alpha   90.00
_cell.angle_beta   90.00
_cell.angle_gamma   90.00
#
_symmetry.space_group_name_H-M   'P 1'
#
loop_
_entity.id
_entity.type
_entity.pdbx_description
1 polymer ?
#
loop_
_entity_poly.entity_id
_entity_poly.type
_entity_poly.pdbx_seq_one_letter_code
_entity_poly.pdbx_strand_id
1 'polypeptide(L)'
;IIDEASQASAPSVLIPINKAKRFVLAGDHKQLPPTIISNKSRKLQETLFEKLIISYDYKSSLLNCQYRMNEKLMSFPNSEFYDNKLFSDDSVKSISLNDLDKKTLGSNNISKNFNKKLSVRLNNINKFFEDENYPFLFLDTSLIERNMEIHLNDSKSVLNKVEANIINIIVSNYLDLGYCSDDIGVISPYMDQVEFLRNMIPVEVKTVDGFQGREKEIVLISTVRSNKNNNIGFLDDIRRLNVSITRAKRKLIIIGDSSNLKFDNVYKDLIDYCKGNDSFKVL
;
A
#
# COMPACT_ATOMS: atom_id res chain seq x y z
N ILE A 1 14.88 -20.33 15.47
CA ILE A 1 13.81 -19.70 14.66
C ILE A 1 14.40 -18.45 14.02
N ILE A 2 14.13 -18.23 12.75
CA ILE A 2 14.50 -17.03 12.01
C ILE A 2 13.20 -16.44 11.47
N ASP A 3 12.86 -15.26 11.97
CA ASP A 3 11.71 -14.49 11.51
C ASP A 3 12.11 -13.58 10.34
N GLU A 4 11.12 -13.17 9.52
CA GLU A 4 11.33 -12.39 8.29
C GLU A 4 12.38 -13.00 7.37
N ALA A 5 12.44 -14.34 7.30
CA ALA A 5 13.43 -15.06 6.52
C ALA A 5 13.32 -14.83 5.00
N SER A 6 12.14 -14.39 4.52
CA SER A 6 11.92 -13.96 3.14
C SER A 6 12.60 -12.63 2.80
N GLN A 7 13.00 -11.83 3.81
CA GLN A 7 13.71 -10.56 3.66
C GLN A 7 15.20 -10.68 3.97
N ALA A 8 15.67 -11.86 4.34
CA ALA A 8 17.07 -12.10 4.71
C ALA A 8 17.81 -12.78 3.55
N SER A 9 19.03 -12.28 3.24
CA SER A 9 19.86 -12.91 2.21
C SER A 9 20.25 -14.34 2.62
N ALA A 10 20.42 -15.24 1.65
CA ALA A 10 20.79 -16.63 1.95
C ALA A 10 22.05 -16.75 2.84
N PRO A 11 23.14 -15.97 2.63
CA PRO A 11 24.30 -16.02 3.53
C PRO A 11 23.97 -15.65 4.97
N SER A 12 23.13 -14.62 5.20
CA SER A 12 22.78 -14.20 6.57
C SER A 12 21.95 -15.25 7.30
N VAL A 13 21.07 -15.96 6.60
CA VAL A 13 20.26 -17.05 7.16
C VAL A 13 21.10 -18.30 7.45
N LEU A 14 22.09 -18.61 6.62
CA LEU A 14 22.96 -19.76 6.79
C LEU A 14 23.88 -19.66 8.02
N ILE A 15 24.25 -18.46 8.47
CA ILE A 15 25.09 -18.26 9.66
C ILE A 15 24.50 -18.94 10.92
N PRO A 16 23.26 -18.62 11.33
CA PRO A 16 22.65 -19.28 12.48
C PRO A 16 22.27 -20.75 12.21
N ILE A 17 21.89 -21.11 10.98
CA ILE A 17 21.54 -22.49 10.63
C ILE A 17 22.71 -23.42 10.83
N ASN A 18 23.95 -23.05 10.47
CA ASN A 18 25.14 -23.85 10.63
C ASN A 18 25.47 -24.20 12.11
N LYS A 19 24.89 -23.47 13.06
CA LYS A 19 25.06 -23.70 14.50
C LYS A 19 23.87 -24.42 15.13
N ALA A 20 22.83 -24.71 14.38
CA ALA A 20 21.59 -25.27 14.88
C ALA A 20 21.43 -26.75 14.48
N LYS A 21 20.88 -27.55 15.37
CA LYS A 21 20.48 -28.94 15.07
C LYS A 21 19.18 -29.00 14.27
N ARG A 22 18.30 -28.01 14.43
CA ARG A 22 17.01 -27.84 13.75
C ARG A 22 16.78 -26.38 13.58
N PHE A 23 16.07 -26.01 12.54
CA PHE A 23 15.67 -24.60 12.30
C PHE A 23 14.23 -24.51 11.84
N VAL A 24 13.63 -23.35 12.09
CA VAL A 24 12.33 -22.92 11.57
C VAL A 24 12.54 -21.56 10.93
N LEU A 25 12.08 -21.40 9.72
CA LEU A 25 12.05 -20.10 9.01
C LEU A 25 10.60 -19.63 8.97
N ALA A 26 10.36 -18.41 9.40
CA ALA A 26 9.09 -17.72 9.25
C ALA A 26 9.27 -16.57 8.27
N GLY A 27 8.26 -16.29 7.43
CA GLY A 27 8.32 -15.23 6.43
C GLY A 27 7.22 -15.36 5.40
N ASP A 28 7.20 -14.41 4.46
CA ASP A 28 6.23 -14.37 3.37
C ASP A 28 6.95 -14.04 2.06
N HIS A 29 7.07 -15.03 1.16
CA HIS A 29 7.73 -14.87 -0.14
C HIS A 29 6.87 -14.10 -1.16
N LYS A 30 5.62 -13.82 -0.84
CA LYS A 30 4.73 -12.95 -1.62
C LYS A 30 4.88 -11.47 -1.27
N GLN A 31 5.72 -11.16 -0.26
CA GLN A 31 6.14 -9.82 0.12
C GLN A 31 7.57 -9.53 -0.36
N LEU A 32 8.09 -8.35 -0.02
CA LEU A 32 9.37 -7.89 -0.56
C LEU A 32 10.56 -8.80 -0.15
N PRO A 33 11.47 -9.08 -1.09
CA PRO A 33 12.73 -9.75 -0.80
C PRO A 33 13.75 -8.78 -0.17
N PRO A 34 14.94 -9.23 0.23
CA PRO A 34 15.98 -8.35 0.73
C PRO A 34 16.36 -7.29 -0.30
N THR A 35 16.56 -6.06 0.15
CA THR A 35 17.01 -4.95 -0.71
C THR A 35 18.48 -5.14 -1.10
N ILE A 36 18.75 -5.34 -2.38
CA ILE A 36 20.09 -5.48 -2.95
C ILE A 36 20.39 -4.32 -3.89
N ILE A 37 21.30 -3.44 -3.50
CA ILE A 37 21.65 -2.23 -4.23
C ILE A 37 22.53 -2.55 -5.47
N SER A 38 23.41 -3.54 -5.35
CA SER A 38 24.35 -3.88 -6.42
C SER A 38 23.72 -4.79 -7.46
N ASN A 39 23.74 -4.36 -8.72
CA ASN A 39 23.28 -5.18 -9.85
C ASN A 39 24.06 -6.49 -10.00
N LYS A 40 25.34 -6.52 -9.61
CA LYS A 40 26.17 -7.74 -9.63
C LYS A 40 25.72 -8.78 -8.62
N SER A 41 25.02 -8.36 -7.58
CA SER A 41 24.58 -9.21 -6.45
C SER A 41 23.08 -9.53 -6.49
N ARG A 42 22.38 -9.26 -7.59
CA ARG A 42 20.93 -9.51 -7.72
C ARG A 42 20.48 -10.93 -7.34
N LYS A 43 21.34 -11.93 -7.58
CA LYS A 43 21.06 -13.33 -7.16
C LYS A 43 20.85 -13.49 -5.64
N LEU A 44 21.33 -12.55 -4.82
CA LEU A 44 21.08 -12.58 -3.38
C LEU A 44 19.63 -12.18 -3.00
N GLN A 45 18.83 -11.67 -3.94
CA GLN A 45 17.39 -11.45 -3.74
C GLN A 45 16.62 -12.78 -3.66
N GLU A 46 17.11 -13.84 -4.30
CA GLU A 46 16.61 -15.20 -4.13
C GLU A 46 16.95 -15.70 -2.72
N THR A 47 15.99 -15.68 -1.83
CA THR A 47 16.19 -16.08 -0.44
C THR A 47 16.26 -17.60 -0.26
N LEU A 48 16.90 -18.05 0.81
CA LEU A 48 16.87 -19.47 1.17
C LEU A 48 15.44 -19.92 1.50
N PHE A 49 14.64 -19.03 2.11
CA PHE A 49 13.23 -19.26 2.43
C PHE A 49 12.41 -19.60 1.17
N GLU A 50 12.49 -18.77 0.13
CA GLU A 50 11.79 -18.97 -1.14
C GLU A 50 12.22 -20.26 -1.83
N LYS A 51 13.53 -20.53 -1.88
CA LYS A 51 14.07 -21.77 -2.46
C LYS A 51 13.56 -23.02 -1.75
N LEU A 52 13.49 -23.00 -0.43
CA LEU A 52 13.02 -24.13 0.34
C LEU A 52 11.52 -24.37 0.18
N ILE A 53 10.70 -23.30 0.10
CA ILE A 53 9.27 -23.45 -0.16
C ILE A 53 9.03 -24.07 -1.54
N ILE A 54 9.69 -23.59 -2.58
CA ILE A 54 9.53 -24.12 -3.94
C ILE A 54 9.99 -25.59 -4.01
N SER A 55 11.11 -25.93 -3.35
CA SER A 55 11.68 -27.28 -3.42
C SER A 55 11.06 -28.30 -2.47
N TYR A 56 10.46 -27.85 -1.36
CA TYR A 56 9.98 -28.69 -0.26
C TYR A 56 8.65 -28.18 0.33
N ASP A 57 7.69 -27.84 -0.53
CA ASP A 57 6.38 -27.30 -0.13
C ASP A 57 5.67 -28.14 0.95
N TYR A 58 5.79 -29.48 0.88
CA TYR A 58 5.21 -30.39 1.87
C TYR A 58 5.76 -30.23 3.30
N LYS A 59 6.85 -29.47 3.50
CA LYS A 59 7.41 -29.12 4.81
C LYS A 59 7.03 -27.72 5.27
N SER A 60 6.23 -27.01 4.48
CA SER A 60 5.74 -25.69 4.84
C SER A 60 4.36 -25.77 5.51
N SER A 61 4.05 -24.77 6.32
CA SER A 61 2.74 -24.57 6.91
C SER A 61 2.34 -23.12 6.74
N LEU A 62 1.19 -22.90 6.12
CA LEU A 62 0.64 -21.57 5.96
C LEU A 62 -0.11 -21.16 7.24
N LEU A 63 0.27 -20.00 7.81
CA LEU A 63 -0.52 -19.33 8.83
C LEU A 63 -1.65 -18.56 8.13
N ASN A 64 -2.80 -19.18 8.01
CA ASN A 64 -3.88 -18.72 7.15
C ASN A 64 -4.94 -17.86 7.86
N CYS A 65 -4.91 -17.76 9.18
CA CYS A 65 -5.77 -16.86 9.95
C CYS A 65 -5.07 -15.51 10.16
N GLN A 66 -5.65 -14.43 9.69
CA GLN A 66 -5.14 -13.09 9.88
C GLN A 66 -5.94 -12.31 10.94
N TYR A 67 -5.24 -11.47 11.72
CA TYR A 67 -5.76 -10.69 12.86
C TYR A 67 -5.56 -9.19 12.68
N ARG A 68 -5.37 -8.70 11.44
CA ARG A 68 -5.03 -7.30 11.16
C ARG A 68 -6.19 -6.52 10.59
N MET A 69 -6.76 -6.99 9.48
CA MET A 69 -7.58 -6.17 8.60
C MET A 69 -8.99 -6.68 8.45
N ASN A 70 -9.89 -5.74 8.13
CA ASN A 70 -11.23 -6.04 7.67
C ASN A 70 -11.22 -7.04 6.50
N GLU A 71 -12.17 -7.96 6.46
CA GLU A 71 -12.25 -9.03 5.45
C GLU A 71 -12.32 -8.49 4.01
N LYS A 72 -13.05 -7.38 3.79
CA LYS A 72 -13.16 -6.76 2.46
C LYS A 72 -11.81 -6.22 1.97
N LEU A 73 -10.92 -5.76 2.87
CA LEU A 73 -9.56 -5.36 2.53
C LEU A 73 -8.69 -6.56 2.15
N MET A 74 -8.90 -7.69 2.81
CA MET A 74 -8.16 -8.92 2.55
C MET A 74 -8.57 -9.60 1.25
N SER A 75 -9.78 -9.39 0.74
CA SER A 75 -10.36 -10.14 -0.37
C SER A 75 -9.48 -10.11 -1.62
N PHE A 76 -9.04 -8.93 -2.07
CA PHE A 76 -8.18 -8.83 -3.26
C PHE A 76 -6.79 -9.46 -3.03
N PRO A 77 -6.00 -9.10 -2.00
CA PRO A 77 -4.71 -9.75 -1.79
C PRO A 77 -4.83 -11.25 -1.57
N ASN A 78 -5.90 -11.76 -0.96
CA ASN A 78 -6.11 -13.18 -0.76
C ASN A 78 -6.30 -13.93 -2.09
N SER A 79 -7.12 -13.39 -3.00
CA SER A 79 -7.31 -13.99 -4.32
C SER A 79 -6.07 -13.90 -5.20
N GLU A 80 -5.37 -12.76 -5.18
CA GLU A 80 -4.27 -12.50 -6.09
C GLU A 80 -2.95 -13.17 -5.67
N PHE A 81 -2.66 -13.18 -4.36
CA PHE A 81 -1.35 -13.61 -3.86
C PHE A 81 -1.38 -14.91 -3.07
N TYR A 82 -2.55 -15.30 -2.49
CA TYR A 82 -2.61 -16.40 -1.52
C TYR A 82 -3.63 -17.48 -1.87
N ASP A 83 -4.05 -17.59 -3.15
CA ASP A 83 -4.93 -18.65 -3.67
C ASP A 83 -6.24 -18.82 -2.88
N ASN A 84 -6.78 -17.73 -2.32
CA ASN A 84 -7.96 -17.72 -1.44
C ASN A 84 -7.81 -18.59 -0.18
N LYS A 85 -6.58 -18.80 0.31
CA LYS A 85 -6.30 -19.64 1.47
C LYS A 85 -6.37 -18.90 2.82
N LEU A 86 -6.44 -17.55 2.81
CA LEU A 86 -6.50 -16.75 4.03
C LEU A 86 -7.94 -16.55 4.48
N PHE A 87 -8.13 -16.44 5.79
CA PHE A 87 -9.39 -16.03 6.39
C PHE A 87 -9.15 -15.04 7.54
N SER A 88 -10.13 -14.17 7.78
CA SER A 88 -10.06 -13.20 8.88
C SER A 88 -10.61 -13.81 10.17
N ASP A 89 -9.92 -13.59 11.28
CA ASP A 89 -10.45 -13.87 12.61
C ASP A 89 -11.71 -13.01 12.87
N ASP A 90 -12.64 -13.50 13.65
CA ASP A 90 -13.89 -12.80 13.96
C ASP A 90 -13.65 -11.45 14.66
N SER A 91 -12.54 -11.30 15.37
CA SER A 91 -12.16 -10.06 16.05
C SER A 91 -11.83 -8.90 15.09
N VAL A 92 -11.47 -9.21 13.83
CA VAL A 92 -11.09 -8.19 12.83
C VAL A 92 -11.93 -8.21 11.56
N LYS A 93 -12.73 -9.25 11.38
CA LYS A 93 -13.49 -9.50 10.17
C LYS A 93 -14.36 -8.32 9.73
N SER A 94 -15.01 -7.64 10.67
CA SER A 94 -15.96 -6.57 10.44
C SER A 94 -15.54 -5.20 11.01
N ILE A 95 -14.26 -5.06 11.43
CA ILE A 95 -13.80 -3.77 11.96
C ILE A 95 -13.97 -2.65 10.93
N SER A 96 -14.38 -1.47 11.39
CA SER A 96 -14.65 -0.31 10.56
C SER A 96 -14.09 0.97 11.17
N LEU A 97 -14.14 2.08 10.43
CA LEU A 97 -13.75 3.39 10.96
C LEU A 97 -14.66 3.87 12.10
N ASN A 98 -15.89 3.35 12.17
CA ASN A 98 -16.85 3.71 13.23
C ASN A 98 -16.45 3.19 14.61
N ASP A 99 -15.55 2.18 14.67
CA ASP A 99 -15.03 1.63 15.91
C ASP A 99 -13.89 2.46 16.51
N LEU A 100 -13.40 3.49 15.79
CA LEU A 100 -12.33 4.35 16.26
C LEU A 100 -12.86 5.53 17.07
N ASP A 101 -12.19 5.82 18.19
CA ASP A 101 -12.44 7.02 18.98
C ASP A 101 -11.98 8.27 18.22
N LYS A 102 -12.94 9.14 17.91
CA LYS A 102 -12.66 10.44 17.30
C LYS A 102 -12.44 11.49 18.39
N LYS A 103 -11.34 12.22 18.31
CA LYS A 103 -11.09 13.35 19.21
C LYS A 103 -12.04 14.50 18.85
N THR A 104 -12.75 15.03 19.84
CA THR A 104 -13.51 16.29 19.67
C THR A 104 -12.51 17.42 19.44
N LEU A 105 -12.27 17.78 18.18
CA LEU A 105 -11.37 18.90 17.85
C LEU A 105 -12.15 20.21 17.88
N GLY A 106 -11.62 21.17 18.64
CA GLY A 106 -11.90 22.58 18.38
C GLY A 106 -11.41 22.92 16.96
N SER A 107 -12.24 23.61 16.18
CA SER A 107 -12.01 23.91 14.76
C SER A 107 -10.60 24.45 14.47
N ASN A 108 -9.69 23.58 14.09
CA ASN A 108 -8.40 23.97 13.54
C ASN A 108 -8.59 24.27 12.04
N ASN A 109 -8.60 25.55 11.71
CA ASN A 109 -8.55 26.01 10.32
C ASN A 109 -7.20 25.65 9.71
N ILE A 110 -7.07 24.41 9.19
CA ILE A 110 -5.95 24.07 8.31
C ILE A 110 -6.16 24.88 7.03
N SER A 111 -5.20 25.69 6.65
CA SER A 111 -5.26 26.66 5.57
C SER A 111 -5.66 25.99 4.22
N LYS A 112 -6.86 26.31 3.75
CA LYS A 112 -7.47 25.71 2.56
C LYS A 112 -7.04 26.43 1.28
N ASN A 113 -5.77 26.36 0.90
CA ASN A 113 -5.32 26.77 -0.43
C ASN A 113 -5.37 25.59 -1.41
N PHE A 114 -6.53 24.99 -1.61
CA PHE A 114 -6.72 23.89 -2.55
C PHE A 114 -7.18 24.39 -3.93
N ASN A 115 -6.78 23.65 -4.97
CA ASN A 115 -7.34 23.83 -6.30
C ASN A 115 -8.86 23.61 -6.23
N LYS A 116 -9.64 24.70 -6.40
CA LYS A 116 -11.11 24.72 -6.24
C LYS A 116 -11.80 23.63 -7.06
N LYS A 117 -11.32 23.36 -8.29
CA LYS A 117 -11.89 22.34 -9.19
C LYS A 117 -11.71 20.92 -8.63
N LEU A 118 -10.55 20.63 -8.03
CA LEU A 118 -10.25 19.34 -7.42
C LEU A 118 -11.06 19.13 -6.13
N SER A 119 -11.18 20.16 -5.29
CA SER A 119 -12.00 20.10 -4.07
C SER A 119 -13.46 19.80 -4.37
N VAL A 120 -14.03 20.38 -5.44
CA VAL A 120 -15.42 20.10 -5.85
C VAL A 120 -15.58 18.65 -6.28
N ARG A 121 -14.62 18.08 -7.04
CA ARG A 121 -14.67 16.66 -7.44
C ARG A 121 -14.61 15.73 -6.23
N LEU A 122 -13.70 16.00 -5.29
CA LEU A 122 -13.57 15.21 -4.06
C LEU A 122 -14.80 15.34 -3.14
N ASN A 123 -15.46 16.51 -3.09
CA ASN A 123 -16.68 16.67 -2.30
C ASN A 123 -17.81 15.74 -2.76
N ASN A 124 -17.87 15.39 -4.04
CA ASN A 124 -18.87 14.44 -4.56
C ASN A 124 -18.65 13.01 -4.06
N ILE A 125 -17.44 12.68 -3.65
CA ILE A 125 -17.06 11.34 -3.18
C ILE A 125 -16.72 11.30 -1.68
N ASN A 126 -16.76 12.41 -0.96
CA ASN A 126 -16.44 12.46 0.48
C ASN A 126 -17.25 11.46 1.31
N LYS A 127 -18.51 11.20 0.92
CA LYS A 127 -19.36 10.22 1.60
C LYS A 127 -18.77 8.81 1.65
N PHE A 128 -17.91 8.44 0.71
CA PHE A 128 -17.27 7.13 0.68
C PHE A 128 -16.07 7.01 1.62
N PHE A 129 -15.51 8.14 2.12
CA PHE A 129 -14.32 8.10 2.95
C PHE A 129 -14.58 7.49 4.32
N GLU A 130 -15.75 7.72 4.92
CA GLU A 130 -16.16 7.14 6.20
C GLU A 130 -17.15 5.98 6.06
N ASP A 131 -17.66 5.73 4.87
CA ASP A 131 -18.64 4.65 4.66
C ASP A 131 -17.97 3.28 4.86
N GLU A 132 -18.49 2.52 5.83
CA GLU A 132 -18.01 1.16 6.17
C GLU A 132 -18.26 0.13 5.07
N ASN A 133 -19.17 0.42 4.13
CA ASN A 133 -19.39 -0.46 2.99
C ASN A 133 -18.25 -0.42 1.99
N TYR A 134 -17.43 0.64 2.02
CA TYR A 134 -16.31 0.88 1.11
C TYR A 134 -14.97 0.97 1.85
N PRO A 135 -14.53 -0.07 2.58
CA PRO A 135 -13.23 -0.05 3.25
C PRO A 135 -12.06 0.05 2.25
N PHE A 136 -12.27 -0.41 1.02
CA PHE A 136 -11.31 -0.31 -0.07
C PHE A 136 -11.86 0.65 -1.15
N LEU A 137 -11.09 1.69 -1.49
CA LEU A 137 -11.41 2.64 -2.57
C LEU A 137 -10.24 2.79 -3.53
N PHE A 138 -10.55 2.87 -4.83
CA PHE A 138 -9.62 3.32 -5.86
C PHE A 138 -10.12 4.64 -6.44
N LEU A 139 -9.31 5.69 -6.33
CA LEU A 139 -9.59 7.03 -6.87
C LEU A 139 -8.81 7.20 -8.17
N ASP A 140 -9.52 7.17 -9.27
CA ASP A 140 -8.94 7.27 -10.60
C ASP A 140 -8.69 8.72 -11.01
N THR A 141 -7.45 9.02 -11.34
CA THR A 141 -6.99 10.34 -11.74
C THR A 141 -6.84 10.49 -13.26
N SER A 142 -7.17 9.48 -14.06
CA SER A 142 -6.95 9.44 -15.51
C SER A 142 -7.63 10.59 -16.27
N LEU A 143 -8.74 11.14 -15.74
CA LEU A 143 -9.46 12.25 -16.36
C LEU A 143 -9.08 13.63 -15.78
N ILE A 144 -8.07 13.72 -14.93
CA ILE A 144 -7.59 14.99 -14.40
C ILE A 144 -6.54 15.58 -15.32
N GLU A 145 -6.78 16.79 -15.79
CA GLU A 145 -5.80 17.53 -16.58
C GLU A 145 -4.49 17.71 -15.83
N ARG A 146 -3.36 17.54 -16.52
CA ARG A 146 -1.99 17.66 -15.97
C ARG A 146 -1.65 16.64 -14.87
N ASN A 147 -2.28 15.48 -14.90
CA ASN A 147 -2.00 14.38 -13.97
C ASN A 147 -0.66 13.66 -14.24
N MET A 148 0.19 14.17 -15.12
CA MET A 148 1.43 13.48 -15.47
C MET A 148 2.47 13.54 -14.34
N GLU A 149 3.24 12.45 -14.21
CA GLU A 149 4.41 12.39 -13.34
C GLU A 149 5.48 13.43 -13.75
N ILE A 150 6.26 13.87 -12.79
CA ILE A 150 7.31 14.88 -12.95
C ILE A 150 8.63 14.27 -12.50
N HIS A 151 9.66 14.44 -13.32
CA HIS A 151 11.05 14.16 -12.97
C HIS A 151 11.69 15.44 -12.41
N LEU A 152 12.27 15.36 -11.21
CA LEU A 152 13.09 16.44 -10.69
C LEU A 152 14.49 16.36 -11.28
N ASN A 153 15.13 17.52 -11.47
CA ASN A 153 16.53 17.57 -11.91
C ASN A 153 17.39 16.76 -10.92
N ASP A 154 18.30 15.96 -11.45
CA ASP A 154 19.24 15.11 -10.70
C ASP A 154 18.61 13.95 -9.88
N SER A 155 17.30 13.69 -9.98
CA SER A 155 16.64 12.56 -9.35
C SER A 155 16.33 11.45 -10.35
N LYS A 156 16.50 10.20 -9.91
CA LYS A 156 16.01 9.01 -10.62
C LYS A 156 14.58 8.64 -10.22
N SER A 157 14.01 9.35 -9.24
CA SER A 157 12.67 9.20 -8.74
C SER A 157 11.68 10.07 -9.51
N VAL A 158 10.41 9.92 -9.22
CA VAL A 158 9.32 10.69 -9.83
C VAL A 158 8.33 11.13 -8.78
N LEU A 159 7.59 12.20 -9.05
CA LEU A 159 6.49 12.67 -8.22
C LEU A 159 5.26 13.03 -9.07
N ASN A 160 4.09 12.97 -8.46
CA ASN A 160 2.82 13.39 -9.06
C ASN A 160 2.14 14.40 -8.12
N LYS A 161 2.16 15.68 -8.53
CA LYS A 161 1.58 16.77 -7.72
C LYS A 161 0.06 16.67 -7.60
N VAL A 162 -0.62 16.08 -8.57
CA VAL A 162 -2.08 15.92 -8.54
C VAL A 162 -2.45 14.90 -7.47
N GLU A 163 -1.82 13.73 -7.47
CA GLU A 163 -2.04 12.71 -6.44
C GLU A 163 -1.67 13.24 -5.04
N ALA A 164 -0.57 13.98 -4.90
CA ALA A 164 -0.18 14.58 -3.63
C ALA A 164 -1.23 15.57 -3.10
N ASN A 165 -1.81 16.41 -3.97
CA ASN A 165 -2.87 17.33 -3.58
C ASN A 165 -4.15 16.60 -3.17
N ILE A 166 -4.50 15.50 -3.85
CA ILE A 166 -5.65 14.66 -3.48
C ILE A 166 -5.43 14.08 -2.08
N ILE A 167 -4.26 13.49 -1.83
CA ILE A 167 -3.90 12.94 -0.53
C ILE A 167 -3.97 14.01 0.56
N ASN A 168 -3.44 15.20 0.31
CA ASN A 168 -3.49 16.30 1.28
C ASN A 168 -4.93 16.67 1.65
N ILE A 169 -5.84 16.74 0.68
CA ILE A 169 -7.26 17.03 0.93
C ILE A 169 -7.90 15.91 1.76
N ILE A 170 -7.64 14.65 1.42
CA ILE A 170 -8.23 13.50 2.12
C ILE A 170 -7.70 13.41 3.56
N VAL A 171 -6.38 13.57 3.76
CA VAL A 171 -5.77 13.58 5.11
C VAL A 171 -6.34 14.72 5.95
N SER A 172 -6.45 15.93 5.37
CA SER A 172 -7.06 17.07 6.06
C SER A 172 -8.50 16.78 6.49
N ASN A 173 -9.30 16.16 5.61
CA ASN A 173 -10.67 15.77 5.94
C ASN A 173 -10.73 14.78 7.11
N TYR A 174 -9.87 13.74 7.13
CA TYR A 174 -9.83 12.80 8.26
C TYR A 174 -9.43 13.48 9.57
N LEU A 175 -8.43 14.36 9.53
CA LEU A 175 -8.01 15.13 10.72
C LEU A 175 -9.12 16.07 11.20
N ASP A 176 -9.83 16.76 10.28
CA ASP A 176 -10.98 17.62 10.60
C ASP A 176 -12.17 16.82 11.20
N LEU A 177 -12.31 15.54 10.82
CA LEU A 177 -13.30 14.62 11.39
C LEU A 177 -12.90 14.04 12.76
N GLY A 178 -11.69 14.36 13.25
CA GLY A 178 -11.20 13.96 14.58
C GLY A 178 -10.37 12.68 14.61
N TYR A 179 -10.03 12.08 13.47
CA TYR A 179 -9.10 10.95 13.43
C TYR A 179 -7.69 11.38 13.85
N CYS A 180 -6.97 10.51 14.56
CA CYS A 180 -5.62 10.80 15.00
C CYS A 180 -4.64 10.72 13.83
N SER A 181 -3.64 11.62 13.79
CA SER A 181 -2.56 11.55 12.80
C SER A 181 -1.79 10.23 12.83
N ASP A 182 -1.71 9.60 14.01
CA ASP A 182 -1.03 8.31 14.18
C ASP A 182 -1.81 7.14 13.57
N ASP A 183 -3.11 7.29 13.35
CA ASP A 183 -3.96 6.28 12.71
C ASP A 183 -3.85 6.28 11.19
N ILE A 184 -3.26 7.36 10.62
CA ILE A 184 -3.19 7.57 9.18
C ILE A 184 -1.76 7.34 8.69
N GLY A 185 -1.62 6.59 7.60
CA GLY A 185 -0.35 6.39 6.93
C GLY A 185 -0.47 6.62 5.43
N VAL A 186 0.60 7.13 4.82
CA VAL A 186 0.68 7.32 3.37
C VAL A 186 1.88 6.57 2.82
N ILE A 187 1.64 5.81 1.77
CA ILE A 187 2.66 4.98 1.11
C ILE A 187 2.83 5.46 -0.33
N SER A 188 4.06 5.57 -0.78
CA SER A 188 4.38 5.73 -2.19
C SER A 188 5.64 4.94 -2.56
N PRO A 189 5.74 4.34 -3.74
CA PRO A 189 6.95 3.64 -4.18
C PRO A 189 8.12 4.57 -4.51
N TYR A 190 7.89 5.89 -4.58
CA TYR A 190 8.86 6.88 -5.07
C TYR A 190 9.26 7.86 -3.97
N MET A 191 10.60 7.99 -3.74
CA MET A 191 11.14 8.81 -2.67
C MET A 191 10.79 10.30 -2.84
N ASP A 192 10.83 10.83 -4.08
CA ASP A 192 10.50 12.25 -4.33
C ASP A 192 9.03 12.55 -3.96
N GLN A 193 8.12 11.60 -4.20
CA GLN A 193 6.73 11.71 -3.77
C GLN A 193 6.60 11.67 -2.25
N VAL A 194 7.36 10.80 -1.59
CA VAL A 194 7.40 10.70 -0.12
C VAL A 194 7.89 12.01 0.50
N GLU A 195 8.99 12.56 -0.01
CA GLU A 195 9.54 13.83 0.50
C GLU A 195 8.60 15.00 0.24
N PHE A 196 8.00 15.06 -0.93
CA PHE A 196 7.02 16.08 -1.27
C PHE A 196 5.81 16.03 -0.33
N LEU A 197 5.27 14.84 -0.08
CA LEU A 197 4.12 14.64 0.83
C LEU A 197 4.47 14.94 2.29
N ARG A 198 5.66 14.59 2.78
CA ARG A 198 6.10 14.90 4.15
C ARG A 198 6.09 16.40 4.46
N ASN A 199 6.33 17.22 3.45
CA ASN A 199 6.28 18.69 3.60
C ASN A 199 4.85 19.24 3.55
N MET A 200 3.85 18.42 3.19
CA MET A 200 2.47 18.87 3.00
C MET A 200 1.52 18.40 4.09
N ILE A 201 1.76 17.23 4.68
CA ILE A 201 0.80 16.55 5.56
C ILE A 201 1.45 16.11 6.88
N PRO A 202 0.74 16.24 8.03
CA PRO A 202 1.28 15.93 9.35
C PRO A 202 1.03 14.46 9.76
N VAL A 203 1.15 13.51 8.82
CA VAL A 203 0.98 12.08 9.08
C VAL A 203 2.21 11.30 8.62
N GLU A 204 2.32 10.03 9.00
CA GLU A 204 3.45 9.21 8.60
C GLU A 204 3.43 8.94 7.08
N VAL A 205 4.51 9.34 6.39
CA VAL A 205 4.71 9.09 4.95
C VAL A 205 5.99 8.29 4.75
N LYS A 206 5.91 7.15 4.08
CA LYS A 206 7.05 6.26 3.83
C LYS A 206 7.01 5.67 2.42
N THR A 207 8.17 5.18 1.97
CA THR A 207 8.22 4.25 0.84
C THR A 207 7.60 2.91 1.23
N VAL A 208 7.30 2.06 0.24
CA VAL A 208 6.79 0.71 0.48
C VAL A 208 7.72 -0.09 1.40
N ASP A 209 9.03 -0.09 1.08
CA ASP A 209 10.05 -0.75 1.88
C ASP A 209 10.12 -0.20 3.31
N GLY A 210 10.00 1.12 3.45
CA GLY A 210 10.01 1.79 4.76
C GLY A 210 8.74 1.58 5.59
N PHE A 211 7.65 1.12 4.97
CA PHE A 211 6.38 0.82 5.64
C PHE A 211 6.23 -0.67 5.98
N GLN A 212 7.13 -1.52 5.51
CA GLN A 212 7.12 -2.95 5.81
C GLN A 212 7.21 -3.20 7.32
N GLY A 213 6.45 -4.17 7.84
CA GLY A 213 6.31 -4.42 9.27
C GLY A 213 5.44 -3.43 10.04
N ARG A 214 4.95 -2.36 9.39
CA ARG A 214 4.05 -1.36 9.99
C ARG A 214 2.62 -1.61 9.55
N GLU A 215 1.68 -1.00 10.28
CA GLU A 215 0.25 -1.02 9.96
C GLU A 215 -0.41 0.26 10.47
N LYS A 216 -1.52 0.65 9.85
CA LYS A 216 -2.32 1.83 10.22
C LYS A 216 -3.80 1.53 10.07
N GLU A 217 -4.63 2.29 10.77
CA GLU A 217 -6.08 2.16 10.64
C GLU A 217 -6.54 2.59 9.24
N ILE A 218 -5.97 3.70 8.74
CA ILE A 218 -6.22 4.29 7.44
C ILE A 218 -4.91 4.34 6.65
N VAL A 219 -4.89 3.78 5.45
CA VAL A 219 -3.72 3.86 4.55
C VAL A 219 -4.14 4.49 3.23
N LEU A 220 -3.38 5.48 2.79
CA LEU A 220 -3.48 6.06 1.45
C LEU A 220 -2.25 5.64 0.64
N ILE A 221 -2.45 5.27 -0.61
CA ILE A 221 -1.37 4.89 -1.54
C ILE A 221 -1.37 5.84 -2.73
N SER A 222 -0.22 6.47 -3.00
CA SER A 222 0.04 7.22 -4.23
C SER A 222 0.83 6.35 -5.18
N THR A 223 0.27 6.02 -6.35
CA THR A 223 0.94 5.22 -7.36
C THR A 223 1.92 6.03 -8.19
N VAL A 224 1.70 7.33 -8.30
CA VAL A 224 2.52 8.34 -8.97
C VAL A 224 2.52 8.22 -10.50
N ARG A 225 2.53 7.00 -11.03
CA ARG A 225 2.75 6.73 -12.45
C ARG A 225 1.61 7.21 -13.33
N SER A 226 1.93 8.16 -14.19
CA SER A 226 1.07 8.67 -15.25
C SER A 226 1.98 9.26 -16.35
N ASN A 227 2.16 8.53 -17.45
CA ASN A 227 3.06 8.92 -18.52
C ASN A 227 2.61 8.39 -19.90
N LYS A 228 3.08 9.01 -20.96
CA LYS A 228 2.67 8.67 -22.34
C LYS A 228 3.16 7.30 -22.81
N ASN A 229 4.18 6.74 -22.16
CA ASN A 229 4.81 5.49 -22.56
C ASN A 229 4.19 4.27 -21.87
N ASN A 230 3.17 4.47 -21.02
CA ASN A 230 2.53 3.44 -20.20
C ASN A 230 3.52 2.64 -19.35
N ASN A 231 4.59 3.30 -18.93
CA ASN A 231 5.62 2.67 -18.11
C ASN A 231 5.23 2.76 -16.64
N ILE A 232 5.07 1.62 -15.99
CA ILE A 232 4.70 1.53 -14.57
C ILE A 232 5.91 1.57 -13.62
N GLY A 233 7.15 1.45 -14.15
CA GLY A 233 8.38 1.57 -13.37
C GLY A 233 8.45 0.63 -12.18
N PHE A 234 8.71 1.15 -10.97
CA PHE A 234 8.84 0.34 -9.75
C PHE A 234 7.55 -0.38 -9.31
N LEU A 235 6.43 -0.09 -9.95
CA LEU A 235 5.16 -0.80 -9.69
C LEU A 235 5.14 -2.20 -10.34
N ASP A 236 6.07 -2.53 -11.23
CA ASP A 236 6.21 -3.84 -11.88
C ASP A 236 6.54 -4.98 -10.89
N ASP A 237 7.16 -4.67 -9.75
CA ASP A 237 7.29 -5.65 -8.66
C ASP A 237 5.99 -5.71 -7.85
N ILE A 238 5.10 -6.62 -8.22
CA ILE A 238 3.78 -6.80 -7.60
C ILE A 238 3.83 -7.09 -6.11
N ARG A 239 4.98 -7.53 -5.57
CA ARG A 239 5.19 -7.72 -4.12
C ARG A 239 5.11 -6.40 -3.38
N ARG A 240 5.48 -5.26 -4.02
CA ARG A 240 5.27 -3.91 -3.47
C ARG A 240 3.80 -3.59 -3.32
N LEU A 241 2.99 -3.96 -4.31
CA LEU A 241 1.54 -3.80 -4.21
C LEU A 241 1.00 -4.61 -3.03
N ASN A 242 1.34 -5.90 -2.94
CA ASN A 242 0.90 -6.76 -1.84
C ASN A 242 1.28 -6.19 -0.46
N VAL A 243 2.53 -5.74 -0.29
CA VAL A 243 2.94 -5.07 0.96
C VAL A 243 2.09 -3.84 1.22
N SER A 244 1.90 -2.96 0.24
CA SER A 244 1.21 -1.68 0.42
C SER A 244 -0.26 -1.87 0.82
N ILE A 245 -1.00 -2.74 0.12
CA ILE A 245 -2.44 -2.95 0.35
C ILE A 245 -2.73 -3.72 1.63
N THR A 246 -1.75 -4.48 2.13
CA THR A 246 -1.89 -5.24 3.38
C THR A 246 -1.47 -4.45 4.64
N ARG A 247 -1.24 -3.14 4.52
CA ARG A 247 -0.88 -2.27 5.67
C ARG A 247 -2.08 -1.65 6.36
N ALA A 248 -3.24 -1.58 5.70
CA ALA A 248 -4.46 -0.99 6.24
C ALA A 248 -5.21 -1.99 7.12
N LYS A 249 -5.76 -1.50 8.25
CA LYS A 249 -6.67 -2.29 9.11
C LYS A 249 -8.13 -2.08 8.73
N ARG A 250 -8.57 -0.83 8.54
CA ARG A 250 -9.96 -0.44 8.37
C ARG A 250 -10.27 0.27 7.06
N LYS A 251 -9.33 1.06 6.54
CA LYS A 251 -9.55 1.84 5.31
C LYS A 251 -8.32 1.87 4.46
N LEU A 252 -8.50 1.55 3.18
CA LEU A 252 -7.48 1.66 2.14
C LEU A 252 -7.99 2.54 1.00
N ILE A 253 -7.22 3.54 0.61
CA ILE A 253 -7.52 4.41 -0.53
C ILE A 253 -6.30 4.43 -1.45
N ILE A 254 -6.47 3.92 -2.67
CA ILE A 254 -5.45 3.99 -3.71
C ILE A 254 -5.78 5.17 -4.62
N ILE A 255 -4.81 6.01 -4.88
CA ILE A 255 -4.89 7.13 -5.83
C ILE A 255 -3.95 6.85 -6.98
N GLY A 256 -4.46 6.86 -8.21
CA GLY A 256 -3.64 6.56 -9.37
C GLY A 256 -4.35 6.72 -10.71
N ASP A 257 -3.56 6.72 -11.77
CA ASP A 257 -4.04 6.81 -13.15
C ASP A 257 -4.33 5.40 -13.71
N SER A 258 -5.62 5.03 -13.73
CA SER A 258 -6.05 3.73 -14.23
C SER A 258 -5.72 3.51 -15.70
N SER A 259 -5.62 4.58 -16.49
CA SER A 259 -5.29 4.49 -17.91
C SER A 259 -3.84 4.03 -18.15
N ASN A 260 -2.94 4.35 -17.20
CA ASN A 260 -1.54 3.92 -17.20
C ASN A 260 -1.37 2.57 -16.49
N LEU A 261 -1.98 2.38 -15.32
CA LEU A 261 -1.81 1.18 -14.50
C LEU A 261 -2.35 -0.10 -15.16
N LYS A 262 -3.41 -0.03 -15.96
CA LYS A 262 -4.06 -1.16 -16.63
C LYS A 262 -3.14 -1.94 -17.59
N PHE A 263 -1.96 -1.44 -17.91
CA PHE A 263 -1.00 -2.14 -18.75
C PHE A 263 -0.24 -3.25 -18.02
N ASP A 264 -0.32 -3.29 -16.69
CA ASP A 264 0.08 -4.44 -15.90
C ASP A 264 -1.15 -5.28 -15.53
N ASN A 265 -1.02 -6.61 -15.56
CA ASN A 265 -2.14 -7.51 -15.36
C ASN A 265 -2.70 -7.43 -13.93
N VAL A 266 -1.82 -7.38 -12.92
CA VAL A 266 -2.26 -7.37 -11.51
C VAL A 266 -2.94 -6.04 -11.15
N TYR A 267 -2.42 -4.91 -11.67
CA TYR A 267 -3.09 -3.62 -11.50
C TYR A 267 -4.41 -3.54 -12.27
N LYS A 268 -4.49 -4.19 -13.43
CA LYS A 268 -5.76 -4.32 -14.17
C LYS A 268 -6.77 -5.10 -13.35
N ASP A 269 -6.37 -6.24 -12.79
CA ASP A 269 -7.24 -7.08 -11.96
C ASP A 269 -7.69 -6.35 -10.69
N LEU A 270 -6.80 -5.55 -10.08
CA LEU A 270 -7.14 -4.64 -8.97
C LEU A 270 -8.21 -3.60 -9.37
N ILE A 271 -8.04 -2.96 -10.52
CA ILE A 271 -9.00 -1.97 -11.04
C ILE A 271 -10.35 -2.64 -11.32
N ASP A 272 -10.35 -3.81 -11.94
CA ASP A 272 -11.56 -4.55 -12.27
C ASP A 272 -12.25 -5.09 -10.99
N TYR A 273 -11.48 -5.52 -9.98
CA TYR A 273 -11.99 -5.84 -8.65
C TYR A 273 -12.70 -4.63 -8.01
N CYS A 274 -12.08 -3.45 -8.05
CA CYS A 274 -12.68 -2.23 -7.50
C CYS A 274 -13.94 -1.81 -8.25
N LYS A 275 -14.00 -1.97 -9.57
CA LYS A 275 -15.21 -1.73 -10.37
C LYS A 275 -16.33 -2.69 -10.02
N GLY A 276 -16.02 -3.99 -9.90
CA GLY A 276 -16.99 -5.02 -9.53
C GLY A 276 -17.62 -4.81 -8.15
N ASN A 277 -16.91 -4.14 -7.23
CA ASN A 277 -17.37 -3.84 -5.87
C ASN A 277 -17.86 -2.39 -5.68
N ASP A 278 -18.13 -1.66 -6.74
CA ASP A 278 -18.51 -0.22 -6.73
C ASP A 278 -17.54 0.66 -5.91
N SER A 279 -16.30 0.27 -5.76
CA SER A 279 -15.26 0.97 -5.01
C SER A 279 -14.27 1.73 -5.90
N PHE A 280 -14.49 1.76 -7.21
CA PHE A 280 -13.77 2.55 -8.19
C PHE A 280 -14.49 3.88 -8.43
N LYS A 281 -13.81 5.01 -8.16
CA LYS A 281 -14.40 6.36 -8.33
C LYS A 281 -13.50 7.22 -9.20
N VAL A 282 -14.07 7.75 -10.28
CA VAL A 282 -13.36 8.64 -11.22
C VAL A 282 -13.41 10.07 -10.69
N LEU A 283 -12.26 10.74 -10.67
CA LEU A 283 -12.08 12.13 -10.22
C LEU A 283 -12.12 13.12 -11.38
#